data_5aa8d3fcedcab0a76a397d053b6262f6
#
_entry.id   5aa8d3fcedcab0a76a397d053b6262f6
#
_cell.length_a   1.000
_cell.length_b   1.000
_cell.length_c   1.000
_cell.angle_alpha   90.00
_cell.angle_beta   90.00
_cell.angle_gamma   90.00
#
_symmetry.space_group_name_H-M   'P 1'
#
loop_
_entity.id
_entity.type
_entity.pdbx_description
1 polymer ?
#
loop_
_entity_poly.entity_id
_entity_poly.type
_entity_poly.pdbx_seq_one_letter_code
_entity_poly.pdbx_strand_id
1 'polypeptide(L)'
;MTNQNYIDRLRLPIIQSPMFIVSNARLVIASSKAGIVGSFPTANCRTLEALDQEFTYINQALGSGKDALPWAVNIIVSKMYARSNDDIDLILKHRPPIVITSLGNPKDVVQKVHEYGGLVYSDVINLYHSKKAISAGVDGLILVCNGAGGHTGDLSPFAFVSEVRNIFDGTIIVGGSISSGESILAIQALGADLAYMGTRFIATEESDATEDYKQMILNASASDIIKSNKITGVNGNWLEESLQNAGISPNTGGIKSTIADFKKMLMPLIKQKLKVDFDVSKATAKRWKDIFSAGQGVGSISNVPSVEDLVIELEQQYTKSKSRII
;
A
#
# COMPACT_ATOMS: atom_id res chain seq x y z
N MET A 1 12.63 7.41 -16.75
CA MET A 1 11.53 8.35 -16.41
C MET A 1 12.02 9.22 -15.27
N THR A 2 11.81 10.51 -15.24
CA THR A 2 12.11 11.32 -14.03
C THR A 2 10.84 11.43 -13.20
N ASN A 3 10.97 11.53 -11.88
CA ASN A 3 9.82 11.66 -10.95
C ASN A 3 8.84 12.74 -11.41
N GLN A 4 9.33 13.93 -11.77
CA GLN A 4 8.50 15.05 -12.17
C GLN A 4 7.67 14.76 -13.43
N ASN A 5 8.24 14.07 -14.42
CA ASN A 5 7.59 13.88 -15.73
C ASN A 5 6.32 13.05 -15.72
N TYR A 6 6.11 12.15 -14.72
CA TYR A 6 4.86 11.39 -14.65
C TYR A 6 3.85 12.02 -13.70
N ILE A 7 4.30 12.67 -12.61
CA ILE A 7 3.40 13.32 -11.64
C ILE A 7 2.59 14.41 -12.32
N ASP A 8 3.22 15.22 -13.18
CA ASP A 8 2.57 16.29 -13.94
C ASP A 8 1.52 15.79 -14.96
N ARG A 9 1.54 14.49 -15.28
CA ARG A 9 0.59 13.86 -16.19
C ARG A 9 -0.60 13.22 -15.47
N LEU A 10 -0.55 13.15 -14.15
CA LEU A 10 -1.66 12.58 -13.37
C LEU A 10 -2.84 13.56 -13.34
N ARG A 11 -4.04 13.01 -13.44
CA ARG A 11 -5.29 13.73 -13.22
C ARG A 11 -5.41 14.22 -11.79
N LEU A 12 -5.04 13.34 -10.84
CA LEU A 12 -4.89 13.63 -9.42
C LEU A 12 -3.59 13.04 -8.89
N PRO A 13 -2.92 13.70 -7.95
CA PRO A 13 -1.66 13.23 -7.38
C PRO A 13 -1.90 12.08 -6.38
N ILE A 14 -2.32 10.93 -6.89
CA ILE A 14 -2.71 9.76 -6.10
C ILE A 14 -1.94 8.53 -6.57
N ILE A 15 -1.48 7.72 -5.61
CA ILE A 15 -1.17 6.31 -5.79
C ILE A 15 -2.27 5.51 -5.06
N GLN A 16 -3.03 4.69 -5.79
CA GLN A 16 -3.86 3.66 -5.19
C GLN A 16 -2.92 2.64 -4.52
N SER A 17 -2.96 2.53 -3.20
CA SER A 17 -2.02 1.72 -2.41
C SER A 17 -2.12 0.23 -2.76
N PRO A 18 -0.99 -0.51 -2.80
CA PRO A 18 -1.02 -1.96 -2.93
C PRO A 18 -1.62 -2.57 -1.65
N MET A 19 -2.69 -3.32 -1.81
CA MET A 19 -3.44 -3.92 -0.69
C MET A 19 -3.44 -5.44 -0.81
N PHE A 20 -3.03 -6.10 0.29
CA PHE A 20 -3.00 -7.57 0.34
C PHE A 20 -4.42 -8.13 0.14
N ILE A 21 -4.55 -9.15 -0.74
CA ILE A 21 -5.80 -9.81 -1.14
C ILE A 21 -6.90 -8.91 -1.75
N VAL A 22 -6.64 -7.63 -1.92
CA VAL A 22 -7.61 -6.65 -2.45
C VAL A 22 -7.19 -6.11 -3.82
N SER A 23 -5.92 -5.73 -3.96
CA SER A 23 -5.42 -5.20 -5.23
C SER A 23 -5.08 -6.31 -6.21
N ASN A 24 -5.49 -6.15 -7.46
CA ASN A 24 -5.29 -7.06 -8.59
C ASN A 24 -4.98 -6.23 -9.86
N ALA A 25 -4.69 -6.88 -10.99
CA ALA A 25 -4.43 -6.18 -12.26
C ALA A 25 -5.64 -5.34 -12.72
N ARG A 26 -6.87 -5.78 -12.48
CA ARG A 26 -8.09 -5.02 -12.85
C ARG A 26 -8.14 -3.68 -12.14
N LEU A 27 -7.88 -3.65 -10.82
CA LEU A 27 -7.83 -2.43 -10.03
C LEU A 27 -6.66 -1.52 -10.48
N VAL A 28 -5.49 -2.09 -10.76
CA VAL A 28 -4.32 -1.35 -11.29
C VAL A 28 -4.66 -0.68 -12.62
N ILE A 29 -5.21 -1.44 -13.57
CA ILE A 29 -5.57 -0.95 -14.91
C ILE A 29 -6.62 0.15 -14.84
N ALA A 30 -7.68 -0.05 -14.04
CA ALA A 30 -8.73 0.96 -13.86
C ALA A 30 -8.16 2.26 -13.26
N SER A 31 -7.35 2.16 -12.21
CA SER A 31 -6.69 3.32 -11.57
C SER A 31 -5.79 4.08 -12.54
N SER A 32 -4.95 3.36 -13.31
CA SER A 32 -4.05 4.00 -14.26
C SER A 32 -4.79 4.65 -15.43
N LYS A 33 -5.87 4.04 -15.91
CA LYS A 33 -6.75 4.62 -16.96
C LYS A 33 -7.54 5.81 -16.46
N ALA A 34 -7.93 5.82 -15.19
CA ALA A 34 -8.59 6.97 -14.56
C ALA A 34 -7.63 8.16 -14.30
N GLY A 35 -6.34 8.02 -14.60
CA GLY A 35 -5.34 9.09 -14.51
C GLY A 35 -4.64 9.21 -13.16
N ILE A 36 -4.60 8.14 -12.37
CA ILE A 36 -3.81 8.02 -11.14
C ILE A 36 -2.85 6.84 -11.24
N VAL A 37 -1.95 6.65 -10.28
CA VAL A 37 -1.07 5.47 -10.27
C VAL A 37 -1.80 4.29 -9.63
N GLY A 38 -2.05 3.22 -10.40
CA GLY A 38 -2.53 1.95 -9.87
C GLY A 38 -1.42 1.12 -9.28
N SER A 39 -1.67 0.34 -8.22
CA SER A 39 -0.64 -0.54 -7.66
C SER A 39 -1.19 -1.84 -7.06
N PHE A 40 -0.35 -2.88 -7.06
CA PHE A 40 -0.65 -4.16 -6.39
C PHE A 40 0.62 -4.78 -5.78
N PRO A 41 0.52 -5.64 -4.74
CA PRO A 41 1.67 -6.33 -4.18
C PRO A 41 1.91 -7.67 -4.89
N THR A 42 3.18 -8.02 -5.17
CA THR A 42 3.56 -9.32 -5.74
C THR A 42 3.04 -10.50 -4.90
N ALA A 43 2.94 -10.29 -3.58
CA ALA A 43 2.47 -11.28 -2.63
C ALA A 43 0.99 -11.73 -2.84
N ASN A 44 0.19 -10.98 -3.61
CA ASN A 44 -1.18 -11.39 -3.96
C ASN A 44 -1.21 -12.57 -4.95
N CYS A 45 -0.18 -12.71 -5.77
CA CYS A 45 -0.03 -13.85 -6.67
C CYS A 45 0.63 -15.01 -5.94
N ARG A 46 -0.05 -16.15 -5.85
CA ARG A 46 0.44 -17.32 -5.12
C ARG A 46 1.62 -18.01 -5.79
N THR A 47 1.67 -17.98 -7.12
CA THR A 47 2.73 -18.58 -7.93
C THR A 47 3.42 -17.55 -8.79
N LEU A 48 4.62 -17.86 -9.28
CA LEU A 48 5.36 -16.99 -10.19
C LEU A 48 4.66 -16.89 -11.54
N GLU A 49 4.03 -17.97 -11.99
CA GLU A 49 3.25 -18.00 -13.23
C GLU A 49 2.05 -17.03 -13.16
N ALA A 50 1.35 -17.01 -12.01
CA ALA A 50 0.26 -16.06 -11.81
C ALA A 50 0.77 -14.62 -11.80
N LEU A 51 1.92 -14.34 -11.17
CA LEU A 51 2.54 -13.02 -11.16
C LEU A 51 2.98 -12.59 -12.58
N ASP A 52 3.57 -13.49 -13.34
CA ASP A 52 3.97 -13.26 -14.74
C ASP A 52 2.75 -12.92 -15.63
N GLN A 53 1.62 -13.61 -15.41
CA GLN A 53 0.36 -13.35 -16.09
C GLN A 53 -0.23 -11.97 -15.74
N GLU A 54 -0.26 -11.60 -14.45
CA GLU A 54 -0.73 -10.29 -13.99
C GLU A 54 0.10 -9.16 -14.62
N PHE A 55 1.43 -9.26 -14.59
CA PHE A 55 2.31 -8.29 -15.23
C PHE A 55 2.09 -8.19 -16.75
N THR A 56 1.93 -9.34 -17.41
CA THR A 56 1.65 -9.38 -18.84
C THR A 56 0.34 -8.67 -19.18
N TYR A 57 -0.70 -8.95 -18.40
CA TYR A 57 -2.02 -8.35 -18.58
C TYR A 57 -2.00 -6.82 -18.35
N ILE A 58 -1.32 -6.35 -17.30
CA ILE A 58 -1.15 -4.92 -17.02
C ILE A 58 -0.41 -4.24 -18.19
N ASN A 59 0.72 -4.79 -18.63
CA ASN A 59 1.52 -4.21 -19.71
C ASN A 59 0.76 -4.18 -21.04
N GLN A 60 -0.06 -5.19 -21.35
CA GLN A 60 -0.91 -5.21 -22.54
C GLN A 60 -2.00 -4.10 -22.48
N ALA A 61 -2.56 -3.85 -21.31
CA ALA A 61 -3.64 -2.90 -21.13
C ALA A 61 -3.19 -1.43 -21.03
N LEU A 62 -1.98 -1.18 -20.46
CA LEU A 62 -1.47 0.16 -20.16
C LEU A 62 -0.34 0.61 -21.10
N GLY A 63 0.16 -0.28 -21.95
CA GLY A 63 1.32 -0.04 -22.79
C GLY A 63 2.65 -0.26 -22.05
N SER A 64 3.74 -0.02 -22.77
CA SER A 64 5.10 -0.16 -22.27
C SER A 64 5.97 1.01 -22.71
N GLY A 65 7.07 1.28 -21.99
CA GLY A 65 8.00 2.34 -22.31
C GLY A 65 7.55 3.74 -21.83
N LYS A 66 7.98 4.78 -22.57
CA LYS A 66 7.81 6.18 -22.12
C LYS A 66 6.36 6.69 -22.14
N ASP A 67 5.54 6.12 -23.00
CA ASP A 67 4.14 6.53 -23.19
C ASP A 67 3.15 5.65 -22.40
N ALA A 68 3.66 4.64 -21.67
CA ALA A 68 2.85 3.82 -20.79
C ALA A 68 2.18 4.66 -19.71
N LEU A 69 0.94 4.29 -19.36
CA LEU A 69 0.30 4.85 -18.17
C LEU A 69 1.06 4.39 -16.91
N PRO A 70 1.23 5.27 -15.92
CA PRO A 70 2.00 4.94 -14.73
C PRO A 70 1.28 3.91 -13.87
N TRP A 71 2.02 2.88 -13.45
CA TRP A 71 1.58 1.89 -12.48
C TRP A 71 2.75 1.43 -11.62
N ALA A 72 2.46 0.83 -10.49
CA ALA A 72 3.46 0.40 -9.53
C ALA A 72 3.24 -1.04 -9.08
N VAL A 73 4.33 -1.71 -8.73
CA VAL A 73 4.29 -3.00 -8.03
C VAL A 73 4.96 -2.89 -6.67
N ASN A 74 4.35 -3.46 -5.64
CA ASN A 74 4.97 -3.55 -4.32
C ASN A 74 5.64 -4.90 -4.12
N ILE A 75 6.85 -4.87 -3.57
CA ILE A 75 7.64 -6.05 -3.22
C ILE A 75 8.13 -5.99 -1.77
N ILE A 76 8.06 -7.13 -1.09
CA ILE A 76 8.66 -7.32 0.23
C ILE A 76 10.14 -7.68 0.05
N VAL A 77 11.03 -6.78 0.52
CA VAL A 77 12.51 -6.95 0.38
C VAL A 77 13.16 -7.52 1.66
N SER A 78 12.38 -8.18 2.49
CA SER A 78 12.86 -8.85 3.69
C SER A 78 13.59 -10.15 3.34
N LYS A 79 14.75 -10.39 3.97
CA LYS A 79 15.47 -11.68 3.86
C LYS A 79 14.65 -12.90 4.31
N MET A 80 13.55 -12.67 5.03
CA MET A 80 12.62 -13.72 5.47
C MET A 80 11.55 -14.05 4.44
N TYR A 81 11.40 -13.23 3.40
CA TYR A 81 10.47 -13.48 2.31
C TYR A 81 11.16 -14.33 1.22
N ALA A 82 10.87 -15.63 1.21
CA ALA A 82 11.61 -16.61 0.40
C ALA A 82 11.56 -16.33 -1.11
N ARG A 83 10.46 -15.75 -1.62
CA ARG A 83 10.24 -15.43 -3.04
C ARG A 83 10.86 -14.12 -3.50
N SER A 84 11.50 -13.34 -2.63
CA SER A 84 11.96 -11.99 -2.96
C SER A 84 12.81 -11.92 -4.22
N ASN A 85 13.73 -12.86 -4.41
CA ASN A 85 14.60 -12.88 -5.60
C ASN A 85 13.83 -13.25 -6.88
N ASP A 86 12.96 -14.24 -6.81
CA ASP A 86 12.16 -14.68 -7.96
C ASP A 86 11.17 -13.59 -8.40
N ASP A 87 10.56 -12.88 -7.42
CA ASP A 87 9.71 -11.72 -7.69
C ASP A 87 10.50 -10.58 -8.35
N ILE A 88 11.75 -10.33 -7.91
CA ILE A 88 12.65 -9.34 -8.52
C ILE A 88 12.96 -9.71 -9.97
N ASP A 89 13.22 -10.98 -10.28
CA ASP A 89 13.51 -11.43 -11.64
C ASP A 89 12.32 -11.17 -12.59
N LEU A 90 11.08 -11.36 -12.11
CA LEU A 90 9.89 -11.01 -12.87
C LEU A 90 9.70 -9.48 -13.01
N ILE A 91 10.02 -8.70 -11.96
CA ILE A 91 10.04 -7.24 -12.06
C ILE A 91 11.02 -6.77 -13.14
N LEU A 92 12.21 -7.34 -13.19
CA LEU A 92 13.22 -7.00 -14.21
C LEU A 92 12.80 -7.42 -15.63
N LYS A 93 12.08 -8.54 -15.76
CA LYS A 93 11.50 -8.99 -17.03
C LYS A 93 10.44 -8.03 -17.55
N HIS A 94 9.51 -7.62 -16.70
CA HIS A 94 8.33 -6.82 -17.08
C HIS A 94 8.53 -5.31 -16.98
N ARG A 95 9.56 -4.85 -16.25
CA ARG A 95 9.99 -3.45 -16.13
C ARG A 95 8.86 -2.48 -15.74
N PRO A 96 8.14 -2.71 -14.61
CA PRO A 96 7.13 -1.76 -14.14
C PRO A 96 7.76 -0.37 -13.97
N PRO A 97 7.04 0.71 -14.31
CA PRO A 97 7.58 2.08 -14.19
C PRO A 97 8.00 2.43 -12.76
N ILE A 98 7.29 1.90 -11.77
CA ILE A 98 7.49 2.20 -10.35
C ILE A 98 7.53 0.90 -9.55
N VAL A 99 8.52 0.76 -8.68
CA VAL A 99 8.63 -0.33 -7.71
C VAL A 99 8.55 0.22 -6.29
N ILE A 100 7.63 -0.30 -5.50
CA ILE A 100 7.45 0.07 -4.09
C ILE A 100 8.07 -1.03 -3.23
N THR A 101 9.02 -0.67 -2.37
CA THR A 101 9.71 -1.62 -1.48
C THR A 101 9.20 -1.50 -0.05
N SER A 102 8.95 -2.65 0.58
CA SER A 102 8.47 -2.75 1.96
C SER A 102 9.31 -3.73 2.79
N LEU A 103 9.39 -3.50 4.09
CA LEU A 103 9.92 -4.44 5.10
C LEU A 103 11.38 -4.86 4.92
N GLY A 104 12.26 -3.99 4.42
CA GLY A 104 13.69 -4.33 4.30
C GLY A 104 14.56 -3.20 3.77
N ASN A 105 15.77 -3.55 3.32
CA ASN A 105 16.70 -2.60 2.71
C ASN A 105 16.49 -2.59 1.18
N PRO A 106 16.12 -1.47 0.57
CA PRO A 106 15.81 -1.41 -0.87
C PRO A 106 17.04 -1.38 -1.78
N LYS A 107 18.28 -1.32 -1.26
CA LYS A 107 19.51 -1.02 -2.03
C LYS A 107 19.67 -1.85 -3.28
N ASP A 108 19.50 -3.17 -3.19
CA ASP A 108 19.69 -4.07 -4.32
C ASP A 108 18.59 -3.90 -5.38
N VAL A 109 17.37 -3.61 -4.93
CA VAL A 109 16.24 -3.33 -5.84
C VAL A 109 16.45 -1.98 -6.54
N VAL A 110 16.89 -0.95 -5.82
CA VAL A 110 17.20 0.38 -6.40
C VAL A 110 18.18 0.23 -7.55
N GLN A 111 19.30 -0.44 -7.32
CA GLN A 111 20.32 -0.62 -8.36
C GLN A 111 19.74 -1.27 -9.62
N LYS A 112 19.04 -2.40 -9.46
CA LYS A 112 18.48 -3.18 -10.58
C LYS A 112 17.36 -2.46 -11.32
N VAL A 113 16.49 -1.74 -10.60
CA VAL A 113 15.37 -1.00 -11.19
C VAL A 113 15.86 0.23 -11.96
N HIS A 114 16.87 0.92 -11.43
CA HIS A 114 17.50 2.05 -12.11
C HIS A 114 18.18 1.65 -13.44
N GLU A 115 18.69 0.42 -13.58
CA GLU A 115 19.29 -0.08 -14.83
C GLU A 115 18.33 -0.03 -16.02
N TYR A 116 17.01 -0.22 -15.79
CA TYR A 116 16.02 -0.08 -16.85
C TYR A 116 15.28 1.28 -16.86
N GLY A 117 15.65 2.21 -15.96
CA GLY A 117 15.07 3.54 -15.86
C GLY A 117 13.73 3.60 -15.11
N GLY A 118 13.43 2.60 -14.28
CA GLY A 118 12.30 2.61 -13.36
C GLY A 118 12.59 3.44 -12.10
N LEU A 119 11.55 3.76 -11.33
CA LEU A 119 11.61 4.48 -10.07
C LEU A 119 11.40 3.54 -8.89
N VAL A 120 12.08 3.81 -7.77
CA VAL A 120 11.91 3.04 -6.53
C VAL A 120 11.42 3.94 -5.41
N TYR A 121 10.27 3.58 -4.84
CA TYR A 121 9.75 4.19 -3.63
C TYR A 121 9.84 3.22 -2.47
N SER A 122 10.00 3.73 -1.24
CA SER A 122 10.14 2.89 -0.06
C SER A 122 9.16 3.30 1.03
N ASP A 123 8.43 2.30 1.57
CA ASP A 123 7.59 2.49 2.75
C ASP A 123 8.45 2.77 3.99
N VAL A 124 8.16 3.86 4.68
CA VAL A 124 8.85 4.27 5.91
C VAL A 124 7.85 4.76 6.96
N ILE A 125 8.14 4.47 8.24
CA ILE A 125 7.26 4.81 9.36
C ILE A 125 7.88 5.81 10.35
N ASN A 126 9.15 6.18 10.17
CA ASN A 126 9.86 7.12 11.02
C ASN A 126 11.13 7.64 10.33
N LEU A 127 11.75 8.65 10.93
CA LEU A 127 12.94 9.32 10.39
C LEU A 127 14.16 8.40 10.25
N TYR A 128 14.30 7.37 11.12
CA TYR A 128 15.37 6.39 11.04
C TYR A 128 15.26 5.55 9.75
N HIS A 129 14.05 5.05 9.45
CA HIS A 129 13.80 4.31 8.20
C HIS A 129 13.94 5.22 6.98
N SER A 130 13.48 6.49 7.07
CA SER A 130 13.65 7.47 5.98
C SER A 130 15.13 7.66 5.63
N LYS A 131 15.99 7.92 6.62
CA LYS A 131 17.43 8.07 6.39
C LYS A 131 18.07 6.84 5.77
N LYS A 132 17.64 5.63 6.15
CA LYS A 132 18.14 4.38 5.56
C LYS A 132 17.71 4.21 4.10
N ALA A 133 16.46 4.51 3.78
CA ALA A 133 15.95 4.45 2.41
C ALA A 133 16.65 5.50 1.52
N ILE A 134 16.82 6.73 2.00
CA ILE A 134 17.58 7.78 1.32
C ILE A 134 19.01 7.31 1.01
N SER A 135 19.68 6.74 2.01
CA SER A 135 21.06 6.22 1.83
C SER A 135 21.15 5.05 0.85
N ALA A 136 20.04 4.35 0.60
CA ALA A 136 19.96 3.30 -0.41
C ALA A 136 19.71 3.84 -1.82
N GLY A 137 19.40 5.14 -1.98
CA GLY A 137 19.24 5.82 -3.27
C GLY A 137 17.83 5.74 -3.84
N VAL A 138 16.79 5.64 -2.99
CA VAL A 138 15.39 5.63 -3.46
C VAL A 138 14.99 6.98 -4.07
N ASP A 139 14.09 6.96 -5.04
CA ASP A 139 13.56 8.15 -5.71
C ASP A 139 12.44 8.82 -4.92
N GLY A 140 11.79 8.09 -4.02
CA GLY A 140 10.73 8.62 -3.18
C GLY A 140 10.54 7.83 -1.89
N LEU A 141 9.90 8.50 -0.94
CA LEU A 141 9.53 7.94 0.37
C LEU A 141 8.02 7.93 0.53
N ILE A 142 7.48 6.76 0.87
CA ILE A 142 6.08 6.61 1.25
C ILE A 142 6.00 6.67 2.77
N LEU A 143 5.53 7.80 3.28
CA LEU A 143 5.36 8.03 4.70
C LEU A 143 4.08 7.35 5.17
N VAL A 144 4.22 6.17 5.77
CA VAL A 144 3.09 5.44 6.35
C VAL A 144 2.81 6.03 7.72
N CYS A 145 1.86 6.97 7.75
CA CYS A 145 1.53 7.75 8.94
C CYS A 145 0.49 7.06 9.82
N ASN A 146 0.24 7.66 10.99
CA ASN A 146 -0.86 7.26 11.85
C ASN A 146 -2.20 7.32 11.11
N GLY A 147 -3.05 6.35 11.33
CA GLY A 147 -4.34 6.21 10.66
C GLY A 147 -4.30 5.52 9.30
N ALA A 148 -3.13 5.04 8.81
CA ALA A 148 -3.05 4.16 7.65
C ALA A 148 -3.68 2.80 7.95
N GLY A 149 -4.38 2.20 6.98
CA GLY A 149 -4.89 0.83 7.07
C GLY A 149 -3.77 -0.21 6.94
N GLY A 150 -3.98 -1.42 7.48
CA GLY A 150 -2.93 -2.43 7.55
C GLY A 150 -1.81 -2.01 8.49
N HIS A 151 -0.57 -2.38 8.17
CA HIS A 151 0.59 -1.92 8.94
C HIS A 151 0.65 -0.40 8.95
N THR A 152 0.80 0.19 10.14
CA THR A 152 0.71 1.65 10.33
C THR A 152 1.88 2.18 11.16
N GLY A 153 2.26 3.41 10.88
CA GLY A 153 3.17 4.17 11.75
C GLY A 153 2.45 4.83 12.92
N ASP A 154 3.22 5.54 13.71
CA ASP A 154 2.73 6.28 14.89
C ASP A 154 2.75 7.79 14.66
N LEU A 155 3.49 8.27 13.66
CA LEU A 155 3.68 9.69 13.42
C LEU A 155 2.50 10.30 12.66
N SER A 156 2.11 11.49 13.08
CA SER A 156 1.16 12.33 12.34
C SER A 156 1.80 12.80 11.03
N PRO A 157 1.05 12.87 9.91
CA PRO A 157 1.57 13.44 8.66
C PRO A 157 2.04 14.88 8.84
N PHE A 158 1.42 15.68 9.70
CA PHE A 158 1.81 17.06 9.98
C PHE A 158 3.25 17.20 10.50
N ALA A 159 3.69 16.29 11.34
CA ALA A 159 5.06 16.27 11.85
C ALA A 159 6.01 15.58 10.89
N PHE A 160 5.61 14.41 10.37
CA PHE A 160 6.52 13.54 9.64
C PHE A 160 6.90 14.10 8.26
N VAL A 161 5.97 14.71 7.53
CA VAL A 161 6.27 15.36 6.24
C VAL A 161 7.30 16.47 6.42
N SER A 162 7.09 17.37 7.40
CA SER A 162 8.01 18.47 7.68
C SER A 162 9.42 17.99 8.02
N GLU A 163 9.54 16.96 8.89
CA GLU A 163 10.84 16.39 9.25
C GLU A 163 11.57 15.75 8.06
N VAL A 164 10.82 15.01 7.22
CA VAL A 164 11.41 14.33 6.06
C VAL A 164 11.79 15.34 4.98
N ARG A 165 10.99 16.37 4.73
CA ARG A 165 11.30 17.40 3.72
C ARG A 165 12.59 18.18 4.05
N ASN A 166 12.96 18.31 5.33
CA ASN A 166 14.22 18.91 5.74
C ASN A 166 15.48 18.09 5.36
N ILE A 167 15.31 16.80 5.00
CA ILE A 167 16.44 15.89 4.71
C ILE A 167 16.31 15.19 3.36
N PHE A 168 15.25 15.45 2.60
CA PHE A 168 14.99 14.76 1.34
C PHE A 168 14.23 15.63 0.34
N ASP A 169 14.87 15.86 -0.82
CA ASP A 169 14.32 16.64 -1.93
C ASP A 169 13.57 15.78 -2.97
N GLY A 170 13.57 14.45 -2.81
CA GLY A 170 12.86 13.52 -3.68
C GLY A 170 11.35 13.50 -3.43
N THR A 171 10.65 12.60 -4.11
CA THR A 171 9.18 12.48 -4.00
C THR A 171 8.75 12.04 -2.61
N ILE A 172 7.87 12.81 -1.97
CA ILE A 172 7.21 12.46 -0.70
C ILE A 172 5.76 12.05 -0.97
N ILE A 173 5.45 10.82 -0.63
CA ILE A 173 4.12 10.23 -0.74
C ILE A 173 3.58 9.99 0.68
N VAL A 174 2.33 10.37 0.95
CA VAL A 174 1.76 10.26 2.30
C VAL A 174 0.58 9.30 2.31
N GLY A 175 0.64 8.31 3.20
CA GLY A 175 -0.47 7.40 3.52
C GLY A 175 -0.92 7.53 4.96
N GLY A 176 -2.23 7.55 5.18
CA GLY A 176 -2.86 7.62 6.49
C GLY A 176 -4.00 8.62 6.54
N SER A 177 -5.22 8.12 6.78
CA SER A 177 -6.47 8.90 6.88
C SER A 177 -6.82 9.75 5.65
N ILE A 178 -6.30 9.39 4.46
CA ILE A 178 -6.56 10.10 3.20
C ILE A 178 -7.62 9.33 2.43
N SER A 179 -8.81 9.94 2.24
CA SER A 179 -9.97 9.31 1.59
C SER A 179 -10.88 10.26 0.84
N SER A 180 -10.52 11.55 0.75
CA SER A 180 -11.28 12.58 0.03
C SER A 180 -10.38 13.55 -0.72
N GLY A 181 -10.95 14.34 -1.63
CA GLY A 181 -10.22 15.39 -2.35
C GLY A 181 -9.64 16.46 -1.43
N GLU A 182 -10.33 16.78 -0.33
CA GLU A 182 -9.85 17.70 0.70
C GLU A 182 -8.57 17.19 1.37
N SER A 183 -8.53 15.89 1.70
CA SER A 183 -7.36 15.30 2.34
C SER A 183 -6.16 15.20 1.39
N ILE A 184 -6.38 15.03 0.08
CA ILE A 184 -5.31 15.12 -0.93
C ILE A 184 -4.70 16.53 -0.94
N LEU A 185 -5.53 17.56 -0.99
CA LEU A 185 -5.06 18.95 -0.97
C LEU A 185 -4.32 19.27 0.34
N ALA A 186 -4.82 18.76 1.47
CA ALA A 186 -4.22 18.98 2.77
C ALA A 186 -2.77 18.44 2.85
N ILE A 187 -2.50 17.24 2.35
CA ILE A 187 -1.13 16.70 2.39
C ILE A 187 -0.20 17.41 1.42
N GLN A 188 -0.70 17.93 0.31
CA GLN A 188 0.08 18.78 -0.58
C GLN A 188 0.46 20.11 0.09
N ALA A 189 -0.48 20.70 0.84
CA ALA A 189 -0.19 21.93 1.62
C ALA A 189 0.87 21.69 2.71
N LEU A 190 1.04 20.45 3.21
CA LEU A 190 2.13 20.07 4.11
C LEU A 190 3.47 19.92 3.39
N GLY A 191 3.49 19.83 2.06
CA GLY A 191 4.72 19.65 1.25
C GLY A 191 4.91 18.22 0.72
N ALA A 192 3.86 17.38 0.74
CA ALA A 192 3.88 16.08 0.05
C ALA A 192 3.56 16.25 -1.45
N ASP A 193 4.07 15.35 -2.26
CA ASP A 193 3.85 15.35 -3.70
C ASP A 193 2.63 14.50 -4.10
N LEU A 194 2.41 13.36 -3.43
CA LEU A 194 1.37 12.38 -3.76
C LEU A 194 0.66 11.86 -2.51
N ALA A 195 -0.63 11.56 -2.67
CA ALA A 195 -1.44 10.82 -1.71
C ALA A 195 -1.33 9.30 -1.94
N TYR A 196 -1.24 8.51 -0.87
CA TYR A 196 -1.25 7.05 -0.89
C TYR A 196 -2.55 6.55 -0.28
N MET A 197 -3.49 6.16 -1.12
CA MET A 197 -4.87 5.88 -0.71
C MET A 197 -5.20 4.40 -0.85
N GLY A 198 -5.47 3.72 0.25
CA GLY A 198 -5.88 2.30 0.26
C GLY A 198 -7.38 2.13 0.54
N THR A 199 -7.82 2.47 1.73
CA THR A 199 -9.17 2.18 2.24
C THR A 199 -10.30 2.62 1.31
N ARG A 200 -10.19 3.79 0.68
CA ARG A 200 -11.19 4.27 -0.28
C ARG A 200 -11.30 3.36 -1.50
N PHE A 201 -10.18 2.76 -1.95
CA PHE A 201 -10.17 1.85 -3.09
C PHE A 201 -10.56 0.40 -2.73
N ILE A 202 -10.64 0.02 -1.44
CA ILE A 202 -11.25 -1.25 -1.02
C ILE A 202 -12.73 -1.27 -1.45
N ALA A 203 -13.44 -0.15 -1.24
CA ALA A 203 -14.83 0.04 -1.60
C ALA A 203 -14.98 0.53 -3.06
N THR A 204 -14.45 -0.24 -4.02
CA THR A 204 -14.66 -0.04 -5.47
C THR A 204 -15.07 -1.33 -6.14
N GLU A 205 -15.67 -1.23 -7.33
CA GLU A 205 -16.12 -2.41 -8.09
C GLU A 205 -14.97 -3.30 -8.54
N GLU A 206 -13.80 -2.72 -8.84
CA GLU A 206 -12.64 -3.43 -9.38
C GLU A 206 -11.78 -4.09 -8.33
N SER A 207 -11.97 -3.81 -7.05
CA SER A 207 -11.24 -4.47 -5.96
C SER A 207 -11.69 -5.91 -5.76
N ASP A 208 -10.78 -6.78 -5.28
CA ASP A 208 -11.09 -8.17 -4.89
C ASP A 208 -11.61 -8.28 -3.45
N ALA A 209 -11.89 -7.16 -2.79
CA ALA A 209 -12.51 -7.18 -1.46
C ALA A 209 -13.87 -7.87 -1.52
N THR A 210 -14.14 -8.75 -0.55
CA THR A 210 -15.44 -9.42 -0.43
C THR A 210 -16.55 -8.39 -0.18
N GLU A 211 -17.80 -8.73 -0.50
CA GLU A 211 -18.92 -7.85 -0.24
C GLU A 211 -19.04 -7.49 1.24
N ASP A 212 -18.84 -8.48 2.14
CA ASP A 212 -18.81 -8.24 3.59
C ASP A 212 -17.76 -7.21 4.00
N TYR A 213 -16.57 -7.27 3.39
CA TYR A 213 -15.52 -6.29 3.66
C TYR A 213 -15.93 -4.89 3.20
N LYS A 214 -16.50 -4.76 1.99
CA LYS A 214 -16.99 -3.47 1.47
C LYS A 214 -18.10 -2.92 2.37
N GLN A 215 -19.05 -3.75 2.80
CA GLN A 215 -20.12 -3.33 3.71
C GLN A 215 -19.58 -2.87 5.07
N MET A 216 -18.63 -3.58 5.66
CA MET A 216 -17.97 -3.13 6.90
C MET A 216 -17.28 -1.77 6.72
N ILE A 217 -16.65 -1.52 5.57
CA ILE A 217 -16.06 -0.19 5.24
C ILE A 217 -17.14 0.89 5.21
N LEU A 218 -18.30 0.63 4.58
CA LEU A 218 -19.39 1.61 4.46
C LEU A 218 -20.05 1.94 5.81
N ASN A 219 -20.06 0.99 6.73
CA ASN A 219 -20.71 1.13 8.04
C ASN A 219 -19.77 1.69 9.12
N ALA A 220 -18.46 1.68 8.88
CA ALA A 220 -17.47 2.03 9.89
C ALA A 220 -17.22 3.55 9.96
N SER A 221 -16.87 4.00 11.15
CA SER A 221 -16.34 5.32 11.45
C SER A 221 -14.87 5.26 11.86
N ALA A 222 -14.21 6.40 12.01
CA ALA A 222 -12.80 6.44 12.44
C ALA A 222 -12.59 5.80 13.83
N SER A 223 -13.61 5.82 14.72
CA SER A 223 -13.55 5.20 16.04
C SER A 223 -13.60 3.67 16.02
N ASP A 224 -14.08 3.08 14.92
CA ASP A 224 -14.18 1.63 14.74
C ASP A 224 -12.87 1.03 14.17
N ILE A 225 -11.84 1.88 14.03
CA ILE A 225 -10.51 1.45 13.62
C ILE A 225 -9.62 1.20 14.84
N ILE A 226 -9.35 -0.06 15.08
CA ILE A 226 -8.58 -0.50 16.25
C ILE A 226 -7.13 -0.76 15.87
N LYS A 227 -6.19 -0.06 16.54
CA LYS A 227 -4.77 -0.31 16.41
C LYS A 227 -4.34 -1.49 17.29
N SER A 228 -3.76 -2.51 16.66
CA SER A 228 -3.31 -3.71 17.37
C SER A 228 -2.13 -4.38 16.67
N ASN A 229 -1.20 -4.91 17.47
CA ASN A 229 -0.11 -5.76 16.99
C ASN A 229 -0.38 -7.26 17.19
N LYS A 230 -1.55 -7.62 17.74
CA LYS A 230 -1.90 -9.01 18.07
C LYS A 230 -2.09 -9.90 16.85
N ILE A 231 -2.38 -9.31 15.70
CA ILE A 231 -2.71 -10.05 14.48
C ILE A 231 -1.42 -10.48 13.75
N THR A 232 -0.50 -9.53 13.57
CA THR A 232 0.69 -9.72 12.72
C THR A 232 2.02 -9.64 13.50
N GLY A 233 1.95 -9.29 14.78
CA GLY A 233 3.14 -8.96 15.58
C GLY A 233 3.68 -7.54 15.37
N VAL A 234 3.12 -6.81 14.40
CA VAL A 234 3.43 -5.40 14.09
C VAL A 234 2.16 -4.57 14.24
N ASN A 235 2.28 -3.30 14.63
CA ASN A 235 1.15 -2.39 14.73
C ASN A 235 0.42 -2.30 13.38
N GLY A 236 -0.88 -2.54 13.42
CA GLY A 236 -1.78 -2.40 12.28
C GLY A 236 -3.14 -1.88 12.70
N ASN A 237 -3.84 -1.26 11.76
CA ASN A 237 -5.20 -0.75 11.95
C ASN A 237 -6.20 -1.72 11.32
N TRP A 238 -7.22 -2.09 12.11
CA TRP A 238 -8.17 -3.16 11.82
C TRP A 238 -9.59 -2.68 12.07
N LEU A 239 -10.55 -3.15 11.29
CA LEU A 239 -11.97 -2.95 11.55
C LEU A 239 -12.38 -3.71 12.81
N GLU A 240 -12.97 -3.02 13.79
CA GLU A 240 -13.38 -3.61 15.07
C GLU A 240 -14.36 -4.76 14.88
N GLU A 241 -15.39 -4.59 14.03
CA GLU A 241 -16.36 -5.63 13.69
C GLU A 241 -15.68 -6.88 13.16
N SER A 242 -14.69 -6.75 12.30
CA SER A 242 -13.91 -7.88 11.76
C SER A 242 -13.14 -8.61 12.86
N LEU A 243 -12.57 -7.90 13.84
CA LEU A 243 -11.90 -8.50 15.00
C LEU A 243 -12.91 -9.25 15.90
N GLN A 244 -14.07 -8.65 16.15
CA GLN A 244 -15.15 -9.24 16.95
C GLN A 244 -15.66 -10.55 16.30
N ASN A 245 -15.92 -10.54 15.00
CA ASN A 245 -16.35 -11.71 14.22
C ASN A 245 -15.30 -12.83 14.24
N ALA A 246 -14.01 -12.48 14.31
CA ALA A 246 -12.91 -13.43 14.46
C ALA A 246 -12.69 -13.89 15.92
N GLY A 247 -13.49 -13.43 16.89
CA GLY A 247 -13.34 -13.73 18.31
C GLY A 247 -12.14 -13.10 18.98
N ILE A 248 -11.63 -12.00 18.42
CA ILE A 248 -10.48 -11.25 18.93
C ILE A 248 -10.99 -10.02 19.68
N SER A 249 -10.87 -10.03 21.01
CA SER A 249 -11.20 -8.84 21.79
C SER A 249 -10.10 -7.80 21.70
N PRO A 250 -10.39 -6.57 21.28
CA PRO A 250 -9.41 -5.47 21.26
C PRO A 250 -8.92 -5.08 22.66
N ASN A 251 -9.76 -5.26 23.68
CA ASN A 251 -9.55 -4.75 25.05
C ASN A 251 -8.96 -5.75 26.05
N THR A 252 -8.71 -7.01 25.67
CA THR A 252 -7.99 -7.92 26.58
C THR A 252 -6.54 -7.51 26.66
N GLY A 253 -6.14 -6.99 27.81
CA GLY A 253 -4.79 -6.54 28.15
C GLY A 253 -3.71 -7.50 27.61
N GLY A 254 -2.65 -6.87 27.08
CA GLY A 254 -1.67 -7.56 26.25
C GLY A 254 -1.28 -8.92 26.76
N ILE A 255 -1.52 -9.93 25.97
CA ILE A 255 -0.68 -11.12 26.01
C ILE A 255 0.71 -10.59 25.72
N LYS A 256 1.60 -10.64 26.73
CA LYS A 256 3.04 -10.44 26.50
C LYS A 256 3.44 -11.49 25.46
N SER A 257 3.42 -11.11 24.19
CA SER A 257 4.03 -11.94 23.17
C SER A 257 5.51 -11.89 23.45
N THR A 258 6.00 -12.92 24.11
CA THR A 258 7.42 -13.08 24.32
C THR A 258 8.08 -13.30 22.95
N ILE A 259 9.35 -12.93 22.83
CA ILE A 259 10.19 -13.27 21.67
C ILE A 259 10.04 -14.76 21.29
N ALA A 260 9.65 -15.61 22.24
CA ALA A 260 9.34 -17.02 22.06
C ALA A 260 8.06 -17.26 21.22
N ASP A 261 7.02 -16.42 21.33
CA ASP A 261 5.79 -16.57 20.53
C ASP A 261 6.01 -16.07 19.11
N PHE A 262 6.80 -15.01 18.94
CA PHE A 262 7.27 -14.55 17.64
C PHE A 262 8.15 -15.62 16.96
N LYS A 263 9.06 -16.25 17.70
CA LYS A 263 9.83 -17.41 17.22
C LYS A 263 8.93 -18.62 16.90
N LYS A 264 7.90 -18.92 17.68
CA LYS A 264 6.94 -20.00 17.39
C LYS A 264 6.13 -19.74 16.14
N MET A 265 5.75 -18.49 15.86
CA MET A 265 5.05 -18.09 14.64
C MET A 265 5.97 -18.17 13.41
N LEU A 266 7.27 -17.83 13.56
CA LEU A 266 8.26 -17.88 12.49
C LEU A 266 8.95 -19.25 12.35
N MET A 267 8.96 -20.11 13.37
CA MET A 267 9.60 -21.42 13.32
C MET A 267 9.06 -22.36 12.22
N PRO A 268 7.79 -22.38 11.86
CA PRO A 268 7.33 -23.11 10.66
C PRO A 268 7.93 -22.56 9.36
N LEU A 269 8.14 -21.24 9.28
CA LEU A 269 8.73 -20.56 8.10
C LEU A 269 10.24 -20.78 8.01
N ILE A 270 10.92 -20.92 9.15
CA ILE A 270 12.38 -21.09 9.23
C ILE A 270 12.78 -22.58 9.04
N LYS A 271 11.95 -23.54 9.48
CA LYS A 271 12.24 -24.98 9.38
C LYS A 271 11.92 -25.59 8.00
N GLN A 272 11.17 -24.93 7.15
CA GLN A 272 10.94 -25.36 5.77
C GLN A 272 12.00 -24.78 4.82
N LYS A 273 13.16 -25.40 4.76
CA LYS A 273 14.13 -25.34 3.65
C LYS A 273 13.58 -26.04 2.38
N LEU A 274 12.29 -26.27 2.30
CA LEU A 274 11.57 -26.93 1.21
C LEU A 274 10.39 -26.08 0.81
N LYS A 275 10.40 -25.61 -0.46
CA LYS A 275 9.26 -25.04 -1.21
C LYS A 275 8.10 -24.58 -0.31
N VAL A 276 8.15 -23.37 0.19
CA VAL A 276 7.04 -22.79 0.91
C VAL A 276 6.07 -22.28 -0.13
N ASP A 277 5.16 -23.13 -0.56
CA ASP A 277 3.84 -22.67 -0.90
C ASP A 277 3.32 -21.92 0.32
N PHE A 278 2.99 -20.66 0.16
CA PHE A 278 2.18 -19.92 1.13
C PHE A 278 0.80 -20.57 1.11
N ASP A 279 0.70 -21.76 1.73
CA ASP A 279 -0.55 -22.49 1.83
C ASP A 279 -1.45 -21.78 2.83
N VAL A 280 -2.22 -20.84 2.31
CA VAL A 280 -3.29 -20.12 3.01
C VAL A 280 -4.36 -21.08 3.56
N SER A 281 -4.26 -22.39 3.30
CA SER A 281 -5.24 -23.40 3.73
C SER A 281 -5.07 -23.92 5.16
N LYS A 282 -3.94 -23.66 5.83
CA LYS A 282 -3.71 -24.09 7.22
C LYS A 282 -4.14 -23.01 8.22
N ALA A 283 -4.61 -23.42 9.38
CA ALA A 283 -5.36 -22.69 10.42
C ALA A 283 -5.00 -21.20 10.72
N THR A 284 -3.80 -20.74 10.41
CA THR A 284 -3.39 -19.31 10.45
C THR A 284 -3.96 -18.54 9.26
N ALA A 285 -4.15 -19.18 8.13
CA ALA A 285 -4.69 -18.58 6.91
C ALA A 285 -6.21 -18.29 6.99
N LYS A 286 -6.96 -19.06 7.77
CA LYS A 286 -8.38 -18.78 8.02
C LYS A 286 -8.58 -17.40 8.68
N ARG A 287 -7.69 -17.01 9.60
CA ARG A 287 -7.77 -15.71 10.27
C ARG A 287 -7.53 -14.51 9.34
N TRP A 288 -6.64 -14.62 8.36
CA TRP A 288 -6.36 -13.54 7.44
C TRP A 288 -7.45 -13.27 6.40
N LYS A 289 -8.29 -14.27 6.10
CA LYS A 289 -9.45 -14.09 5.20
C LYS A 289 -10.60 -13.37 5.88
N ASP A 290 -10.66 -13.41 7.20
CA ASP A 290 -11.80 -12.95 7.98
C ASP A 290 -11.48 -11.72 8.84
N ILE A 291 -10.20 -11.24 8.85
CA ILE A 291 -9.78 -10.04 9.58
C ILE A 291 -9.42 -8.95 8.60
N PHE A 292 -10.22 -7.91 8.57
CA PHE A 292 -10.11 -6.83 7.61
C PHE A 292 -9.43 -5.61 8.21
N SER A 293 -8.56 -4.98 7.42
CA SER A 293 -7.85 -3.77 7.81
C SER A 293 -8.45 -2.54 7.14
N ALA A 294 -8.48 -1.41 7.84
CA ALA A 294 -8.86 -0.14 7.26
C ALA A 294 -8.13 1.01 7.94
N GLY A 295 -7.98 2.12 7.23
CA GLY A 295 -7.48 3.37 7.80
C GLY A 295 -8.59 4.23 8.40
N GLN A 296 -8.20 5.20 9.23
CA GLN A 296 -9.15 6.07 9.93
C GLN A 296 -9.94 7.02 9.00
N GLY A 297 -9.58 7.11 7.71
CA GLY A 297 -10.37 7.82 6.71
C GLY A 297 -11.67 7.10 6.30
N VAL A 298 -11.96 5.93 6.87
CA VAL A 298 -13.13 5.09 6.53
C VAL A 298 -14.46 5.83 6.64
N GLY A 299 -14.62 6.70 7.65
CA GLY A 299 -15.88 7.40 7.90
C GLY A 299 -16.35 8.39 6.82
N SER A 300 -15.56 8.63 5.79
CA SER A 300 -15.96 9.43 4.62
C SER A 300 -16.42 8.58 3.43
N ILE A 301 -16.44 7.25 3.57
CA ILE A 301 -16.76 6.31 2.49
C ILE A 301 -18.22 5.87 2.61
N SER A 302 -19.05 6.20 1.63
CA SER A 302 -20.50 5.95 1.67
C SER A 302 -21.04 5.12 0.50
N ASN A 303 -20.20 4.77 -0.48
CA ASN A 303 -20.59 4.06 -1.69
C ASN A 303 -19.47 3.15 -2.25
N VAL A 304 -19.85 2.27 -3.18
CA VAL A 304 -18.93 1.39 -3.90
C VAL A 304 -19.03 1.72 -5.41
N PRO A 305 -18.37 2.80 -5.87
CA PRO A 305 -18.38 3.20 -7.28
C PRO A 305 -17.36 2.40 -8.10
N SER A 306 -17.40 2.57 -9.43
CA SER A 306 -16.25 2.27 -10.27
C SER A 306 -15.04 3.14 -9.89
N VAL A 307 -13.82 2.71 -10.21
CA VAL A 307 -12.61 3.54 -9.99
C VAL A 307 -12.69 4.85 -10.76
N GLU A 308 -13.22 4.84 -11.98
CA GLU A 308 -13.38 6.07 -12.80
C GLU A 308 -14.29 7.08 -12.11
N ASP A 309 -15.47 6.64 -11.64
CA ASP A 309 -16.41 7.51 -10.93
C ASP A 309 -15.83 8.03 -9.62
N LEU A 310 -15.09 7.18 -8.90
CA LEU A 310 -14.38 7.59 -7.69
C LEU A 310 -13.37 8.70 -7.98
N VAL A 311 -12.56 8.55 -9.03
CA VAL A 311 -11.54 9.57 -9.36
C VAL A 311 -12.20 10.87 -9.78
N ILE A 312 -13.35 10.82 -10.50
CA ILE A 312 -14.16 12.00 -10.83
C ILE A 312 -14.65 12.69 -9.54
N GLU A 313 -15.20 11.93 -8.60
CA GLU A 313 -15.65 12.45 -7.30
C GLU A 313 -14.51 13.13 -6.53
N LEU A 314 -13.38 12.46 -6.40
CA LEU A 314 -12.20 13.00 -5.71
C LEU A 314 -11.68 14.28 -6.38
N GLU A 315 -11.70 14.36 -7.70
CA GLU A 315 -11.28 15.56 -8.45
C GLU A 315 -12.22 16.74 -8.19
N GLN A 316 -13.53 16.49 -8.15
CA GLN A 316 -14.52 17.52 -7.81
C GLN A 316 -14.32 18.04 -6.38
N GLN A 317 -14.13 17.16 -5.42
CA GLN A 317 -13.83 17.51 -4.02
C GLN A 317 -12.54 18.30 -3.92
N TYR A 318 -11.46 17.84 -4.59
CA TYR A 318 -10.16 18.50 -4.61
C TYR A 318 -10.25 19.92 -5.20
N THR A 319 -10.89 20.08 -6.37
CA THR A 319 -11.03 21.37 -7.05
C THR A 319 -11.87 22.35 -6.25
N LYS A 320 -13.00 21.88 -5.69
CA LYS A 320 -13.85 22.67 -4.80
C LYS A 320 -13.10 23.17 -3.57
N SER A 321 -12.28 22.31 -2.95
CA SER A 321 -11.49 22.70 -1.77
C SER A 321 -10.38 23.67 -2.12
N LYS A 322 -9.72 23.46 -3.27
CA LYS A 322 -8.69 24.37 -3.76
C LYS A 322 -9.25 25.78 -3.97
N SER A 323 -10.44 25.93 -4.58
CA SER A 323 -11.08 27.24 -4.80
C SER A 323 -11.57 27.93 -3.53
N ARG A 324 -11.62 27.22 -2.38
CA ARG A 324 -11.96 27.84 -1.06
C ARG A 324 -10.76 28.40 -0.33
N ILE A 325 -9.56 27.98 -0.70
CA ILE A 325 -8.32 28.33 0.00
C ILE A 325 -7.52 29.38 -0.79
N ILE A 326 -7.63 29.34 -2.12
CA ILE A 326 -6.99 30.24 -3.08
C ILE A 326 -8.03 31.14 -3.73
#